data_74a7cd70588c11f7286d6960c06c41e6
#
_entry.id   74a7cd70588c11f7286d6960c06c41e6
#
_cell.length_a   1.000
_cell.length_b   1.000
_cell.length_c   1.000
_cell.angle_alpha   90.00
_cell.angle_beta   90.00
_cell.angle_gamma   90.00
#
_symmetry.space_group_name_H-M   'P 1'
#
loop_
_entity.id
_entity.type
_entity.pdbx_description
1 polymer ?
#
loop_
_entity_poly.entity_id
_entity_poly.type
_entity_poly.pdbx_seq_one_letter_code
_entity_poly.pdbx_strand_id
1 'polypeptide(L)'
;SLLFWNLPMKTQDIPHIPYDMYESTQEILIIMPLGGVKKDTLSLKIEDYKLSITGERTLPEVKENLVSIREECYWGKLHQIIDLPPQIYFDKIHSKLTPENTLQIIIPKALVPEKIVVDIEE
;
A
#
# COMPACT_ATOMS: atom_id res chain seq x y z
N SER A 1 -22.03 24.64 6.07
CA SER A 1 -22.31 24.56 7.50
C SER A 1 -21.11 24.05 8.25
N LEU A 2 -20.80 24.68 9.37
CA LEU A 2 -19.68 24.29 10.23
C LEU A 2 -19.79 22.86 10.75
N LEU A 3 -20.99 22.29 10.81
CA LEU A 3 -21.23 20.94 11.27
C LEU A 3 -20.60 19.87 10.36
N PHE A 4 -20.50 20.12 9.06
CA PHE A 4 -19.92 19.18 8.13
C PHE A 4 -18.38 19.11 8.21
N TRP A 5 -17.76 20.19 8.64
CA TRP A 5 -16.30 20.26 8.76
C TRP A 5 -15.75 19.47 9.95
N ASN A 6 -16.59 19.20 10.94
CA ASN A 6 -16.20 18.53 12.18
C ASN A 6 -16.60 17.05 12.23
N LEU A 7 -17.18 16.52 11.14
CA LEU A 7 -17.52 15.10 11.07
C LEU A 7 -16.26 14.25 10.91
N PRO A 8 -16.11 13.19 11.71
CA PRO A 8 -14.98 12.29 11.53
C PRO A 8 -15.07 11.58 10.17
N MET A 9 -13.94 11.46 9.50
CA MET A 9 -13.87 10.71 8.26
C MET A 9 -14.05 9.23 8.55
N LYS A 10 -14.98 8.58 7.86
CA LYS A 10 -15.16 7.13 7.94
C LYS A 10 -14.04 6.44 7.15
N THR A 11 -13.69 5.21 7.53
CA THR A 11 -12.66 4.44 6.84
C THR A 11 -12.94 4.34 5.33
N GLN A 12 -14.20 4.18 4.95
CA GLN A 12 -14.62 4.12 3.55
C GLN A 12 -14.42 5.42 2.77
N ASP A 13 -14.28 6.55 3.48
CA ASP A 13 -14.05 7.87 2.88
C ASP A 13 -12.56 8.17 2.70
N ILE A 14 -11.68 7.29 3.18
CA ILE A 14 -10.24 7.42 2.99
C ILE A 14 -9.92 7.02 1.55
N PRO A 15 -9.26 7.90 0.77
CA PRO A 15 -8.96 7.60 -0.61
C PRO A 15 -8.06 6.38 -0.77
N HIS A 16 -8.32 5.59 -1.81
CA HIS A 16 -7.44 4.53 -2.22
C HIS A 16 -6.13 5.10 -2.76
N ILE A 17 -5.06 4.37 -2.57
CA ILE A 17 -3.76 4.73 -3.11
C ILE A 17 -3.58 3.95 -4.42
N PRO A 18 -3.50 4.61 -5.58
CA PRO A 18 -3.24 3.93 -6.83
C PRO A 18 -1.90 3.18 -6.80
N TYR A 19 -1.88 2.02 -7.41
CA TYR A 19 -0.67 1.22 -7.52
C TYR A 19 -0.68 0.40 -8.80
N ASP A 20 0.49 0.05 -9.29
CA ASP A 20 0.68 -0.90 -10.36
C ASP A 20 1.17 -2.22 -9.79
N MET A 21 0.73 -3.32 -10.38
CA MET A 21 1.12 -4.66 -9.96
C MET A 21 1.58 -5.46 -11.17
N TYR A 22 2.75 -6.05 -11.04
CA TYR A 22 3.38 -6.90 -12.05
C TYR A 22 3.69 -8.26 -11.46
N GLU A 23 3.73 -9.28 -12.28
CA GLU A 23 4.16 -10.60 -11.83
C GLU A 23 5.04 -11.31 -12.87
N SER A 24 5.93 -12.12 -12.34
CA SER A 24 6.67 -13.14 -13.08
C SER A 24 6.29 -14.51 -12.50
N THR A 25 6.93 -15.56 -12.99
CA THR A 25 6.78 -16.89 -12.36
C THR A 25 7.35 -16.96 -10.96
N GLN A 26 8.21 -16.01 -10.59
CA GLN A 26 8.97 -16.05 -9.33
C GLN A 26 8.50 -15.03 -8.30
N GLU A 27 7.94 -13.91 -8.73
CA GLU A 27 7.59 -12.83 -7.79
C GLU A 27 6.44 -11.95 -8.28
N ILE A 28 5.86 -11.24 -7.33
CA ILE A 28 4.92 -10.14 -7.57
C ILE A 28 5.64 -8.86 -7.17
N LEU A 29 5.54 -7.84 -8.02
CA LEU A 29 6.06 -6.50 -7.74
C LEU A 29 4.91 -5.50 -7.70
N ILE A 30 4.79 -4.78 -6.60
CA ILE A 30 3.84 -3.69 -6.44
C ILE A 30 4.61 -2.37 -6.44
N ILE A 31 4.15 -1.42 -7.24
CA ILE A 31 4.73 -0.08 -7.34
C ILE A 31 3.65 0.93 -6.96
N MET A 32 3.94 1.74 -5.95
CA MET A 32 2.96 2.68 -5.38
C MET A 32 3.62 4.03 -5.14
N PRO A 33 3.35 5.03 -5.99
CA PRO A 33 3.82 6.39 -5.75
C PRO A 33 3.17 7.00 -4.51
N LEU A 34 3.98 7.57 -3.63
CA LEU A 34 3.54 8.11 -2.34
C LEU A 34 4.05 9.54 -2.11
N GLY A 35 3.90 10.39 -3.12
CA GLY A 35 4.29 11.79 -2.98
C GLY A 35 3.62 12.47 -1.77
N GLY A 36 4.41 13.19 -0.99
CA GLY A 36 3.91 13.89 0.19
C GLY A 36 3.66 13.04 1.42
N VAL A 37 3.87 11.71 1.33
CA VAL A 37 3.69 10.82 2.49
C VAL A 37 4.96 10.82 3.33
N LYS A 38 4.79 10.97 4.64
CA LYS A 38 5.89 10.86 5.60
C LYS A 38 6.28 9.39 5.75
N LYS A 39 7.57 9.10 5.57
CA LYS A 39 8.11 7.75 5.68
C LYS A 39 7.80 7.10 7.02
N ASP A 40 7.91 7.84 8.11
CA ASP A 40 7.67 7.33 9.46
C ASP A 40 6.19 7.01 9.74
N THR A 41 5.28 7.44 8.88
CA THR A 41 3.85 7.10 8.98
C THR A 41 3.49 5.85 8.19
N LEU A 42 4.39 5.36 7.33
CA LEU A 42 4.12 4.18 6.51
C LEU A 42 4.12 2.91 7.36
N SER A 43 3.09 2.11 7.18
CA SER A 43 2.97 0.81 7.83
C SER A 43 2.41 -0.21 6.85
N LEU A 44 3.06 -1.37 6.80
CA LEU A 44 2.63 -2.51 6.01
C LEU A 44 2.32 -3.66 6.96
N LYS A 45 1.15 -4.25 6.82
CA LYS A 45 0.73 -5.40 7.63
C LYS A 45 0.12 -6.45 6.73
N ILE A 46 0.33 -7.72 7.08
CA ILE A 46 -0.30 -8.84 6.40
C ILE A 46 -1.15 -9.58 7.41
N GLU A 47 -2.42 -9.73 7.07
CA GLU A 47 -3.40 -10.45 7.88
C GLU A 47 -4.42 -11.08 6.94
N ASP A 48 -4.71 -12.36 7.12
CA ASP A 48 -5.70 -13.11 6.34
C ASP A 48 -5.48 -12.99 4.81
N TYR A 49 -4.23 -13.15 4.38
CA TYR A 49 -3.83 -13.03 2.97
C TYR A 49 -4.10 -11.64 2.36
N LYS A 50 -4.18 -10.62 3.20
CA LYS A 50 -4.35 -9.24 2.77
C LYS A 50 -3.16 -8.41 3.20
N LEU A 51 -2.62 -7.64 2.26
CA LEU A 51 -1.59 -6.64 2.53
C LEU A 51 -2.28 -5.29 2.75
N SER A 52 -2.15 -4.77 3.94
CA SER A 52 -2.69 -3.46 4.32
C SER A 52 -1.55 -2.44 4.35
N ILE A 53 -1.71 -1.36 3.61
CA ILE A 53 -0.74 -0.28 3.53
C ILE A 53 -1.41 0.99 4.03
N THR A 54 -0.84 1.61 5.05
CA THR A 54 -1.32 2.86 5.61
C THR A 54 -0.22 3.89 5.65
N GLY A 55 -0.60 5.14 5.57
CA GLY A 55 0.33 6.25 5.65
C GLY A 55 -0.42 7.57 5.80
N GLU A 56 0.33 8.64 5.89
CA GLU A 56 -0.26 9.98 6.00
C GLU A 56 0.48 10.95 5.08
N ARG A 57 -0.31 11.61 4.22
CA ARG A 57 0.18 12.69 3.37
C ARG A 57 -0.02 13.99 4.11
N THR A 58 1.07 14.62 4.48
CA THR A 58 1.06 15.79 5.35
C THR A 58 1.04 17.07 4.54
N LEU A 59 0.04 17.91 4.80
CA LEU A 59 -0.02 19.25 4.24
C LEU A 59 1.10 20.10 4.85
N PRO A 60 1.95 20.75 4.03
CA PRO A 60 2.91 21.72 4.55
C PRO A 60 2.20 22.89 5.23
N GLU A 61 2.91 23.55 6.13
CA GLU A 61 2.37 24.73 6.80
C GLU A 61 2.02 25.82 5.79
N VAL A 62 0.78 26.31 5.86
CA VAL A 62 0.29 27.41 5.00
C VAL A 62 0.19 28.66 5.86
N LYS A 63 0.63 29.80 5.30
CA LYS A 63 0.57 31.08 6.01
C LYS A 63 -0.86 31.46 6.34
N GLU A 64 -1.05 32.03 7.54
CA GLU A 64 -2.37 32.35 8.08
C GLU A 64 -3.21 33.29 7.22
N ASN A 65 -2.56 34.20 6.48
CA ASN A 65 -3.25 35.20 5.71
C ASN A 65 -3.56 34.78 4.27
N LEU A 66 -3.43 33.49 3.96
CA LEU A 66 -3.76 32.96 2.65
C LEU A 66 -5.17 32.39 2.63
N VAL A 67 -5.88 32.66 1.55
CA VAL A 67 -7.19 32.12 1.29
C VAL A 67 -7.09 31.12 0.16
N SER A 68 -7.66 29.95 0.33
CA SER A 68 -7.65 28.94 -0.71
C SER A 68 -8.42 29.38 -1.95
N ILE A 69 -7.81 29.17 -3.12
CA ILE A 69 -8.46 29.38 -4.41
C ILE A 69 -8.86 28.04 -5.02
N ARG A 70 -8.04 27.00 -4.78
CA ARG A 70 -8.26 25.67 -5.34
C ARG A 70 -7.63 24.63 -4.44
N GLU A 71 -8.35 23.55 -4.19
CA GLU A 71 -7.89 22.43 -3.39
C GLU A 71 -8.25 21.13 -4.11
N GLU A 72 -7.34 20.63 -4.94
CA GLU A 72 -7.52 19.38 -5.69
C GLU A 72 -6.73 18.22 -5.08
N CYS A 73 -5.78 18.50 -4.18
CA CYS A 73 -4.95 17.48 -3.57
C CYS A 73 -5.60 16.93 -2.30
N TYR A 74 -5.43 15.64 -2.08
CA TYR A 74 -5.81 15.04 -0.81
C TYR A 74 -4.64 15.09 0.17
N TRP A 75 -4.91 15.52 1.40
CA TRP A 75 -3.98 15.52 2.53
C TRP A 75 -4.61 14.74 3.68
N GLY A 76 -3.81 13.96 4.39
CA GLY A 76 -4.29 13.17 5.50
C GLY A 76 -4.00 11.70 5.34
N LYS A 77 -4.80 10.86 5.98
CA LYS A 77 -4.60 9.41 6.03
C LYS A 77 -4.90 8.75 4.70
N LEU A 78 -4.03 7.82 4.32
CA LEU A 78 -4.16 6.98 3.14
C LEU A 78 -4.21 5.52 3.57
N HIS A 79 -5.00 4.73 2.85
CA HIS A 79 -5.16 3.31 3.13
C HIS A 79 -5.39 2.54 1.84
N GLN A 80 -4.70 1.41 1.70
CA GLN A 80 -4.91 0.49 0.59
C GLN A 80 -4.81 -0.94 1.10
N ILE A 81 -5.74 -1.77 0.66
CA ILE A 81 -5.73 -3.22 0.94
C ILE A 81 -5.56 -3.94 -0.38
N ILE A 82 -4.62 -4.88 -0.42
CA ILE A 82 -4.32 -5.68 -1.60
C ILE A 82 -4.45 -7.15 -1.24
N ASP A 83 -5.30 -7.87 -1.96
CA ASP A 83 -5.43 -9.31 -1.78
C ASP A 83 -4.20 -10.03 -2.32
N LEU A 84 -3.66 -10.96 -1.54
CA LEU A 84 -2.49 -11.74 -1.90
C LEU A 84 -2.88 -13.19 -2.18
N PRO A 85 -2.27 -13.84 -3.18
CA PRO A 85 -2.48 -15.26 -3.40
C PRO A 85 -1.86 -16.08 -2.27
N PRO A 86 -2.36 -17.30 -2.02
CA PRO A 86 -1.82 -18.12 -0.93
C PRO A 86 -0.44 -18.71 -1.22
N GLN A 87 -0.05 -18.84 -2.49
CA GLN A 87 1.22 -19.44 -2.88
C GLN A 87 2.35 -18.41 -2.91
N ILE A 88 2.63 -17.78 -1.78
CA ILE A 88 3.72 -16.82 -1.62
C ILE A 88 4.50 -17.11 -0.35
N TYR A 89 5.73 -16.62 -0.28
CA TYR A 89 6.54 -16.67 0.92
C TYR A 89 6.30 -15.42 1.76
N PHE A 90 5.38 -15.49 2.72
CA PHE A 90 5.00 -14.36 3.57
C PHE A 90 6.18 -13.78 4.37
N ASP A 91 7.10 -14.63 4.79
CA ASP A 91 8.28 -14.24 5.57
C ASP A 91 9.39 -13.60 4.73
N LYS A 92 9.25 -13.61 3.41
CA LYS A 92 10.23 -13.08 2.47
C LYS A 92 9.75 -11.84 1.73
N ILE A 93 8.60 -11.30 2.09
CA ILE A 93 8.11 -10.05 1.53
C ILE A 93 8.98 -8.92 2.05
N HIS A 94 9.43 -8.06 1.15
CA HIS A 94 10.19 -6.90 1.53
C HIS A 94 9.76 -5.68 0.74
N SER A 95 10.02 -4.52 1.29
CA SER A 95 9.63 -3.25 0.71
C SER A 95 10.78 -2.26 0.74
N LYS A 96 10.73 -1.32 -0.18
CA LYS A 96 11.71 -0.29 -0.34
C LYS A 96 11.02 1.01 -0.76
N LEU A 97 11.33 2.11 -0.08
CA LEU A 97 10.89 3.43 -0.50
C LEU A 97 12.04 4.09 -1.27
N THR A 98 11.78 4.44 -2.53
CA THR A 98 12.79 5.11 -3.36
C THR A 98 12.98 6.57 -2.94
N PRO A 99 14.09 7.23 -3.37
CA PRO A 99 14.28 8.65 -3.10
C PRO A 99 13.15 9.54 -3.65
N GLU A 100 12.46 9.07 -4.68
CA GLU A 100 11.32 9.76 -5.30
C GLU A 100 9.99 9.49 -4.58
N ASN A 101 10.03 8.85 -3.40
CA ASN A 101 8.85 8.49 -2.62
C ASN A 101 7.92 7.50 -3.32
N THR A 102 8.48 6.56 -4.04
CA THR A 102 7.75 5.44 -4.62
C THR A 102 8.02 4.18 -3.79
N LEU A 103 6.95 3.57 -3.28
CA LEU A 103 7.04 2.32 -2.55
C LEU A 103 7.08 1.16 -3.53
N GLN A 104 8.07 0.29 -3.37
CA GLN A 104 8.18 -0.97 -4.09
C GLN A 104 8.02 -2.10 -3.09
N ILE A 105 7.12 -3.03 -3.39
CA ILE A 105 6.88 -4.21 -2.54
C ILE A 105 7.15 -5.44 -3.39
N ILE A 106 8.06 -6.27 -2.93
CA ILE A 106 8.46 -7.49 -3.63
C ILE A 106 7.96 -8.68 -2.85
N ILE A 107 7.18 -9.52 -3.51
CA ILE A 107 6.50 -10.67 -2.92
C ILE A 107 6.96 -11.94 -3.66
N PRO A 108 7.89 -12.72 -3.08
CA PRO A 108 8.32 -13.97 -3.70
C PRO A 108 7.20 -14.99 -3.71
N LYS A 109 7.01 -15.62 -4.87
CA LYS A 109 6.05 -16.70 -5.04
C LYS A 109 6.65 -18.02 -4.58
N ALA A 110 5.82 -18.82 -3.92
CA ALA A 110 6.16 -20.21 -3.65
C ALA A 110 6.03 -20.99 -4.95
N LEU A 111 7.14 -21.54 -5.45
CA LEU A 111 7.13 -22.31 -6.67
C LEU A 111 6.47 -23.66 -6.43
N VAL A 112 5.43 -23.94 -7.23
CA VAL A 112 4.79 -25.26 -7.24
C VAL A 112 5.36 -26.03 -8.42
N PRO A 113 6.00 -27.17 -8.21
CA PRO A 113 6.53 -27.95 -9.34
C PRO A 113 5.38 -28.41 -10.25
N GLU A 114 5.57 -28.28 -11.56
CA GLU A 114 4.58 -28.73 -12.55
C GLU A 114 4.30 -30.21 -12.47
N LYS A 115 5.30 -30.99 -12.02
CA LYS A 115 5.21 -32.44 -11.93
C LYS A 115 5.90 -32.93 -10.67
N ILE A 116 5.19 -33.75 -9.93
CA ILE A 116 5.72 -34.41 -8.76
C ILE A 116 5.58 -35.92 -8.99
N VAL A 117 6.70 -36.63 -8.84
CA VAL A 117 6.69 -38.10 -8.84
C VAL A 117 6.67 -38.57 -7.38
N VAL A 118 5.66 -39.33 -7.05
CA VAL A 118 5.49 -39.85 -5.69
C VAL A 118 5.96 -41.29 -5.65
N ASP A 119 6.86 -41.59 -4.71
CA ASP A 119 7.34 -42.94 -4.50
C ASP A 119 6.24 -43.80 -3.85
N ILE A 120 6.16 -45.06 -4.30
CA ILE A 120 5.24 -46.03 -3.73
C ILE A 120 6.03 -46.94 -2.79
N GLU A 121 5.67 -46.89 -1.51
CA GLU A 121 6.23 -47.77 -0.51
C GLU A 121 5.47 -49.09 -0.52
N GLU A 122 6.21 -50.23 -0.41
CA GLU A 122 5.62 -51.57 -0.34
C GLU A 122 5.55 -52.08 1.09
#